data_3323b3cf92f61004bebbbec96dc1352f
#
_entry.id   3323b3cf92f61004bebbbec96dc1352f
#
_cell.length_a   1.000
_cell.length_b   1.000
_cell.length_c   1.000
_cell.angle_alpha   90.00
_cell.angle_beta   90.00
_cell.angle_gamma   90.00
#
_symmetry.space_group_name_H-M   'P 1'
#
loop_
_entity.id
_entity.type
_entity.pdbx_description
1 polymer ?
#
loop_
_entity_poly.entity_id
_entity_poly.type
_entity_poly.pdbx_seq_one_letter_code
_entity_poly.pdbx_strand_id
1 'polypeptide(L)'
;MDSGSICVDGEVVETLSQSQLADLRLHKIGFVFQAYNLIPVLSAIENVEYVMLLQGLPSKERRSKAMAILDEVGLEGKYNRRPAELSGGQQQRVAVARAIVSNPAIVLADEPTANLDSKTGQGLLEMMKTMNAEKQITFIFSTHDGMVMKYARRLVKLKDGRLVDDQIKNN
;
A
#
# COMPACT_ATOMS: atom_id res chain seq x y z
N MET A 1 1.55 -15.90 -17.66
CA MET A 1 2.50 -14.98 -18.33
C MET A 1 3.04 -15.70 -19.54
N ASP A 2 2.99 -15.07 -20.73
CA ASP A 2 3.33 -15.77 -21.98
C ASP A 2 4.85 -15.88 -22.18
N SER A 3 5.62 -14.90 -21.65
CA SER A 3 7.08 -14.90 -21.67
C SER A 3 7.63 -13.86 -20.69
N GLY A 4 8.92 -13.94 -20.36
CA GLY A 4 9.60 -13.04 -19.43
C GLY A 4 9.83 -13.64 -18.05
N SER A 5 10.34 -12.85 -17.09
CA SER A 5 10.55 -13.24 -15.71
C SER A 5 10.18 -12.08 -14.78
N ILE A 6 9.59 -12.43 -13.64
CA ILE A 6 9.26 -11.49 -12.56
C ILE A 6 10.05 -11.91 -11.32
N CYS A 7 10.80 -10.96 -10.75
CA CYS A 7 11.52 -11.16 -9.52
C CYS A 7 11.02 -10.18 -8.47
N VAL A 8 10.65 -10.69 -7.29
CA VAL A 8 10.21 -9.88 -6.15
C VAL A 8 11.10 -10.24 -4.96
N ASP A 9 11.85 -9.25 -4.46
CA ASP A 9 12.77 -9.41 -3.33
C ASP A 9 13.73 -10.62 -3.48
N GLY A 10 14.26 -10.81 -4.69
CA GLY A 10 15.18 -11.92 -5.03
C GLY A 10 14.49 -13.25 -5.39
N GLU A 11 13.19 -13.38 -5.22
CA GLU A 11 12.44 -14.59 -5.56
C GLU A 11 11.86 -14.53 -6.98
N VAL A 12 12.12 -15.56 -7.79
CA VAL A 12 11.58 -15.67 -9.16
C VAL A 12 10.17 -16.26 -9.10
N VAL A 13 9.19 -15.42 -9.43
CA VAL A 13 7.75 -15.70 -9.22
C VAL A 13 7.27 -16.92 -10.01
N GLU A 14 7.77 -17.13 -11.23
CA GLU A 14 7.35 -18.21 -12.14
C GLU A 14 7.72 -19.60 -11.61
N THR A 15 8.67 -19.69 -10.72
CA THR A 15 9.13 -20.96 -10.13
C THR A 15 8.35 -21.37 -8.89
N LEU A 16 7.48 -20.47 -8.39
CA LEU A 16 6.78 -20.67 -7.12
C LEU A 16 5.47 -21.46 -7.31
N SER A 17 5.21 -22.36 -6.38
CA SER A 17 3.92 -23.04 -6.24
C SER A 17 2.83 -22.06 -5.78
N GLN A 18 1.56 -22.45 -5.89
CA GLN A 18 0.41 -21.62 -5.44
C GLN A 18 0.51 -21.25 -3.95
N SER A 19 0.97 -22.15 -3.10
CA SER A 19 1.18 -21.87 -1.68
C SER A 19 2.29 -20.84 -1.47
N GLN A 20 3.43 -21.01 -2.12
CA GLN A 20 4.54 -20.05 -2.06
C GLN A 20 4.16 -18.67 -2.62
N LEU A 21 3.33 -18.61 -3.68
CA LEU A 21 2.78 -17.37 -4.19
C LEU A 21 1.84 -16.67 -3.17
N ALA A 22 1.08 -17.44 -2.42
CA ALA A 22 0.24 -16.91 -1.33
C ALA A 22 1.11 -16.35 -0.19
N ASP A 23 2.17 -17.07 0.19
CA ASP A 23 3.12 -16.62 1.21
C ASP A 23 3.90 -15.38 0.77
N LEU A 24 4.36 -15.34 -0.49
CA LEU A 24 5.01 -14.15 -1.05
C LEU A 24 4.08 -12.93 -1.01
N ARG A 25 2.81 -13.08 -1.44
CA ARG A 25 1.82 -11.99 -1.35
C ARG A 25 1.61 -11.54 0.09
N LEU A 26 1.48 -12.49 1.03
CA LEU A 26 1.22 -12.18 2.44
C LEU A 26 2.38 -11.43 3.10
N HIS A 27 3.62 -11.74 2.74
CA HIS A 27 4.79 -11.23 3.46
C HIS A 27 5.54 -10.11 2.71
N LYS A 28 5.44 -10.06 1.37
CA LYS A 28 6.27 -9.18 0.54
C LYS A 28 5.50 -8.11 -0.22
N ILE A 29 4.17 -8.22 -0.32
CA ILE A 29 3.37 -7.31 -1.14
C ILE A 29 2.26 -6.68 -0.30
N GLY A 30 2.28 -5.35 -0.20
CA GLY A 30 1.15 -4.57 0.32
C GLY A 30 0.22 -4.13 -0.81
N PHE A 31 -1.07 -3.95 -0.50
CA PHE A 31 -2.07 -3.48 -1.47
C PHE A 31 -2.83 -2.28 -0.92
N VAL A 32 -2.92 -1.22 -1.74
CA VAL A 32 -3.76 -0.05 -1.52
C VAL A 32 -4.73 0.06 -2.69
N PHE A 33 -6.03 0.07 -2.41
CA PHE A 33 -7.09 0.08 -3.42
C PHE A 33 -7.81 1.42 -3.45
N GLN A 34 -8.36 1.76 -4.60
CA GLN A 34 -9.20 2.94 -4.80
C GLN A 34 -10.39 2.98 -3.82
N ALA A 35 -11.07 1.86 -3.61
CA ALA A 35 -12.24 1.73 -2.73
C ALA A 35 -11.86 1.42 -1.26
N TYR A 36 -10.61 1.65 -0.85
CA TYR A 36 -10.03 1.39 0.48
C TYR A 36 -10.05 -0.09 0.90
N ASN A 37 -11.08 -0.84 0.57
CA ASN A 37 -11.30 -2.26 0.90
C ASN A 37 -11.04 -2.58 2.37
N LEU A 38 -11.49 -1.69 3.26
CA LEU A 38 -11.49 -1.93 4.69
C LEU A 38 -12.62 -2.89 5.05
N ILE A 39 -12.36 -3.74 6.05
CA ILE A 39 -13.37 -4.64 6.60
C ILE A 39 -14.30 -3.79 7.50
N PRO A 40 -15.58 -3.59 7.13
CA PRO A 40 -16.41 -2.55 7.73
C PRO A 40 -16.78 -2.81 9.19
N VAL A 41 -16.78 -4.07 9.63
CA VAL A 41 -17.08 -4.44 11.02
C VAL A 41 -15.88 -4.32 11.96
N LEU A 42 -14.67 -4.21 11.41
CA LEU A 42 -13.42 -4.03 12.15
C LEU A 42 -13.12 -2.54 12.33
N SER A 43 -12.55 -2.19 13.48
CA SER A 43 -11.98 -0.86 13.73
C SER A 43 -10.72 -0.60 12.88
N ALA A 44 -10.22 0.63 12.89
CA ALA A 44 -9.02 1.02 12.17
C ALA A 44 -7.82 0.13 12.56
N ILE A 45 -7.60 -0.05 13.87
CA ILE A 45 -6.49 -0.87 14.35
C ILE A 45 -6.66 -2.34 14.00
N GLU A 46 -7.86 -2.91 14.09
CA GLU A 46 -8.14 -4.30 13.73
C GLU A 46 -7.95 -4.54 12.22
N ASN A 47 -8.31 -3.57 11.36
CA ASN A 47 -8.01 -3.63 9.94
C ASN A 47 -6.50 -3.71 9.67
N VAL A 48 -5.70 -2.97 10.42
CA VAL A 48 -4.23 -2.99 10.31
C VAL A 48 -3.64 -4.28 10.91
N GLU A 49 -4.15 -4.73 12.06
CA GLU A 49 -3.71 -5.97 12.73
C GLU A 49 -3.97 -7.22 11.86
N TYR A 50 -4.97 -7.18 10.98
CA TYR A 50 -5.45 -8.35 10.25
C TYR A 50 -4.38 -9.05 9.40
N VAL A 51 -3.54 -8.28 8.72
CA VAL A 51 -2.43 -8.85 7.92
C VAL A 51 -1.43 -9.58 8.83
N MET A 52 -1.06 -8.96 9.94
CA MET A 52 -0.12 -9.55 10.90
C MET A 52 -0.72 -10.77 11.64
N LEU A 53 -2.06 -10.80 11.81
CA LEU A 53 -2.76 -11.99 12.31
C LEU A 53 -2.59 -13.18 11.36
N LEU A 54 -2.75 -12.97 10.06
CA LEU A 54 -2.53 -14.00 9.04
C LEU A 54 -1.07 -14.47 8.97
N GLN A 55 -0.12 -13.58 9.30
CA GLN A 55 1.31 -13.89 9.43
C GLN A 55 1.65 -14.63 10.74
N GLY A 56 0.69 -14.87 11.63
CA GLY A 56 0.88 -15.59 12.89
C GLY A 56 1.52 -14.79 14.02
N LEU A 57 1.60 -13.45 13.92
CA LEU A 57 2.21 -12.63 14.98
C LEU A 57 1.34 -12.66 16.27
N PRO A 58 1.98 -12.65 17.47
CA PRO A 58 1.28 -12.56 18.74
C PRO A 58 0.46 -11.27 18.89
N SER A 59 -0.70 -11.37 19.56
CA SER A 59 -1.66 -10.26 19.70
C SER A 59 -1.03 -8.97 20.25
N LYS A 60 -0.19 -9.08 21.30
CA LYS A 60 0.47 -7.91 21.92
C LYS A 60 1.40 -7.20 20.92
N GLU A 61 2.14 -7.96 20.12
CA GLU A 61 3.05 -7.42 19.10
C GLU A 61 2.27 -6.75 17.98
N ARG A 62 1.23 -7.40 17.44
CA ARG A 62 0.35 -6.83 16.42
C ARG A 62 -0.23 -5.50 16.87
N ARG A 63 -0.78 -5.45 18.09
CA ARG A 63 -1.39 -4.24 18.65
C ARG A 63 -0.40 -3.10 18.71
N SER A 64 0.80 -3.35 19.21
CA SER A 64 1.86 -2.34 19.31
C SER A 64 2.28 -1.80 17.94
N LYS A 65 2.51 -2.69 16.96
CA LYS A 65 2.88 -2.31 15.59
C LYS A 65 1.76 -1.54 14.88
N ALA A 66 0.51 -1.99 15.06
CA ALA A 66 -0.64 -1.34 14.44
C ALA A 66 -0.90 0.06 15.01
N MET A 67 -0.72 0.27 16.31
CA MET A 67 -0.79 1.61 16.90
C MET A 67 0.30 2.52 16.35
N ALA A 68 1.55 2.08 16.37
CA ALA A 68 2.68 2.87 15.88
C ALA A 68 2.48 3.31 14.41
N ILE A 69 2.08 2.39 13.52
CA ILE A 69 1.86 2.75 12.11
C ILE A 69 0.64 3.67 11.91
N LEU A 70 -0.41 3.54 12.72
CA LEU A 70 -1.55 4.44 12.68
C LEU A 70 -1.17 5.86 13.13
N ASP A 71 -0.28 6.01 14.09
CA ASP A 71 0.27 7.31 14.50
C ASP A 71 1.13 7.92 13.39
N GLU A 72 2.01 7.14 12.78
CA GLU A 72 2.82 7.58 11.63
C GLU A 72 1.96 8.09 10.45
N VAL A 73 0.78 7.50 10.21
CA VAL A 73 -0.13 7.97 9.16
C VAL A 73 -1.07 9.10 9.64
N GLY A 74 -0.89 9.63 10.87
CA GLY A 74 -1.67 10.74 11.42
C GLY A 74 -3.08 10.35 11.85
N LEU A 75 -3.26 9.16 12.39
CA LEU A 75 -4.52 8.64 12.93
C LEU A 75 -4.47 8.39 14.44
N GLU A 76 -3.59 9.08 15.17
CA GLU A 76 -3.53 9.05 16.63
C GLU A 76 -4.93 9.29 17.24
N GLY A 77 -5.28 8.48 18.24
CA GLY A 77 -6.58 8.56 18.92
C GLY A 77 -7.79 8.05 18.13
N LYS A 78 -7.59 7.54 16.90
CA LYS A 78 -8.67 7.02 16.03
C LYS A 78 -8.69 5.49 15.91
N TYR A 79 -7.89 4.80 16.70
CA TYR A 79 -7.65 3.35 16.60
C TYR A 79 -8.94 2.51 16.62
N ASN A 80 -9.89 2.88 17.48
CA ASN A 80 -11.13 2.12 17.69
C ASN A 80 -12.29 2.58 16.78
N ARG A 81 -12.08 3.57 15.89
CA ARG A 81 -13.09 4.00 14.92
C ARG A 81 -13.27 2.96 13.84
N ARG A 82 -14.52 2.70 13.47
CA ARG A 82 -14.85 1.87 12.31
C ARG A 82 -14.81 2.69 11.03
N PRO A 83 -14.67 2.06 9.85
CA PRO A 83 -14.62 2.77 8.57
C PRO A 83 -15.74 3.80 8.39
N ALA A 84 -16.97 3.48 8.76
CA ALA A 84 -18.12 4.39 8.67
C ALA A 84 -17.99 5.67 9.54
N GLU A 85 -17.11 5.67 10.53
CA GLU A 85 -16.85 6.81 11.43
C GLU A 85 -15.62 7.64 11.00
N LEU A 86 -15.00 7.29 9.87
CA LEU A 86 -13.79 7.89 9.33
C LEU A 86 -14.11 8.63 8.01
N SER A 87 -13.47 9.79 7.80
CA SER A 87 -13.51 10.44 6.48
C SER A 87 -12.82 9.58 5.41
N GLY A 88 -13.09 9.81 4.12
CA GLY A 88 -12.45 9.09 3.01
C GLY A 88 -10.92 9.11 3.10
N GLY A 89 -10.33 10.29 3.36
CA GLY A 89 -8.88 10.40 3.55
C GLY A 89 -8.35 9.63 4.76
N GLN A 90 -9.13 9.54 5.85
CA GLN A 90 -8.76 8.73 7.02
C GLN A 90 -8.85 7.24 6.70
N GLN A 91 -9.88 6.81 5.98
CA GLN A 91 -10.02 5.41 5.53
C GLN A 91 -8.85 5.02 4.62
N GLN A 92 -8.43 5.90 3.70
CA GLN A 92 -7.29 5.64 2.83
C GLN A 92 -5.97 5.55 3.62
N ARG A 93 -5.79 6.38 4.65
CA ARG A 93 -4.63 6.27 5.55
C ARG A 93 -4.63 4.94 6.32
N VAL A 94 -5.78 4.43 6.76
CA VAL A 94 -5.90 3.08 7.34
C VAL A 94 -5.51 2.01 6.31
N ALA A 95 -5.97 2.14 5.06
CA ALA A 95 -5.62 1.20 3.99
C ALA A 95 -4.11 1.20 3.69
N VAL A 96 -3.46 2.38 3.68
CA VAL A 96 -2.00 2.48 3.55
C VAL A 96 -1.30 1.87 4.76
N ALA A 97 -1.72 2.19 5.99
CA ALA A 97 -1.16 1.60 7.22
C ALA A 97 -1.23 0.06 7.19
N ARG A 98 -2.38 -0.50 6.80
CA ARG A 98 -2.56 -1.94 6.62
C ARG A 98 -1.59 -2.53 5.59
N ALA A 99 -1.36 -1.82 4.49
CA ALA A 99 -0.48 -2.28 3.41
C ALA A 99 1.00 -2.32 3.82
N ILE A 100 1.44 -1.43 4.73
CA ILE A 100 2.86 -1.26 5.08
C ILE A 100 3.25 -1.81 6.45
N VAL A 101 2.30 -2.16 7.32
CA VAL A 101 2.57 -2.58 8.71
C VAL A 101 3.47 -3.81 8.82
N SER A 102 3.44 -4.69 7.83
CA SER A 102 4.29 -5.88 7.74
C SER A 102 5.66 -5.61 7.10
N ASN A 103 5.98 -4.36 6.79
CA ASN A 103 7.19 -3.95 6.12
C ASN A 103 7.44 -4.71 4.79
N PRO A 104 6.49 -4.64 3.83
CA PRO A 104 6.61 -5.35 2.57
C PRO A 104 7.72 -4.77 1.69
N ALA A 105 8.24 -5.58 0.75
CA ALA A 105 9.21 -5.11 -0.25
C ALA A 105 8.57 -4.14 -1.26
N ILE A 106 7.29 -4.38 -1.60
CA ILE A 106 6.55 -3.64 -2.62
C ILE A 106 5.14 -3.33 -2.11
N VAL A 107 4.66 -2.11 -2.37
CA VAL A 107 3.25 -1.73 -2.24
C VAL A 107 2.68 -1.39 -3.61
N LEU A 108 1.64 -2.12 -4.01
CA LEU A 108 0.86 -1.86 -5.22
C LEU A 108 -0.32 -0.95 -4.86
N ALA A 109 -0.36 0.24 -5.42
CA ALA A 109 -1.40 1.24 -5.16
C ALA A 109 -2.19 1.53 -6.44
N ASP A 110 -3.46 1.13 -6.43
CA ASP A 110 -4.37 1.33 -7.54
C ASP A 110 -5.24 2.56 -7.26
N GLU A 111 -5.05 3.63 -8.05
CA GLU A 111 -5.74 4.92 -7.95
C GLU A 111 -5.88 5.44 -6.50
N PRO A 112 -4.79 5.57 -5.73
CA PRO A 112 -4.88 5.80 -4.28
C PRO A 112 -5.47 7.15 -3.88
N THR A 113 -5.61 8.09 -4.81
CA THR A 113 -6.14 9.45 -4.59
C THR A 113 -7.51 9.70 -5.22
N ALA A 114 -8.06 8.74 -6.00
CA ALA A 114 -9.25 8.97 -6.84
C ALA A 114 -10.50 9.41 -6.08
N ASN A 115 -10.66 8.99 -4.81
CA ASN A 115 -11.82 9.33 -3.97
C ASN A 115 -11.51 10.43 -2.94
N LEU A 116 -10.44 11.21 -3.16
CA LEU A 116 -9.98 12.26 -2.25
C LEU A 116 -10.02 13.62 -2.94
N ASP A 117 -10.28 14.68 -2.16
CA ASP A 117 -10.02 16.02 -2.61
C ASP A 117 -8.52 16.27 -2.82
N SER A 118 -8.16 17.25 -3.64
CA SER A 118 -6.77 17.51 -4.04
C SER A 118 -5.83 17.72 -2.87
N LYS A 119 -6.26 18.42 -1.80
CA LYS A 119 -5.44 18.68 -0.61
C LYS A 119 -5.19 17.41 0.19
N THR A 120 -6.22 16.62 0.40
CA THR A 120 -6.14 15.33 1.11
C THR A 120 -5.29 14.34 0.32
N GLY A 121 -5.47 14.27 -1.01
CA GLY A 121 -4.67 13.43 -1.92
C GLY A 121 -3.19 13.82 -1.90
N GLN A 122 -2.88 15.11 -1.97
CA GLN A 122 -1.50 15.59 -1.86
C GLN A 122 -0.86 15.19 -0.52
N GLY A 123 -1.57 15.40 0.59
CA GLY A 123 -1.08 14.99 1.91
C GLY A 123 -0.86 13.49 2.06
N LEU A 124 -1.65 12.66 1.36
CA LEU A 124 -1.44 11.22 1.28
C LEU A 124 -0.16 10.87 0.52
N LEU A 125 0.07 11.50 -0.64
CA LEU A 125 1.26 11.25 -1.47
C LEU A 125 2.56 11.69 -0.78
N GLU A 126 2.55 12.83 -0.09
CA GLU A 126 3.70 13.28 0.73
C GLU A 126 4.02 12.27 1.83
N MET A 127 3.01 11.78 2.55
CA MET A 127 3.17 10.74 3.55
C MET A 127 3.78 9.46 2.94
N MET A 128 3.26 8.98 1.79
CA MET A 128 3.81 7.79 1.12
C MET A 128 5.24 8.01 0.64
N LYS A 129 5.59 9.21 0.19
CA LYS A 129 6.96 9.59 -0.18
C LYS A 129 7.91 9.54 1.02
N THR A 130 7.50 10.05 2.17
CA THR A 130 8.26 9.96 3.43
C THR A 130 8.49 8.50 3.82
N MET A 131 7.45 7.67 3.76
CA MET A 131 7.57 6.23 4.07
C MET A 131 8.47 5.48 3.08
N ASN A 132 8.45 5.83 1.78
CA ASN A 132 9.40 5.27 0.82
C ASN A 132 10.85 5.59 1.22
N ALA A 133 11.13 6.82 1.65
CA ALA A 133 12.47 7.24 2.04
C ALA A 133 12.94 6.58 3.35
N GLU A 134 12.07 6.53 4.36
CA GLU A 134 12.41 6.04 5.70
C GLU A 134 12.40 4.51 5.81
N LYS A 135 11.42 3.85 5.19
CA LYS A 135 11.22 2.39 5.29
C LYS A 135 11.79 1.62 4.09
N GLN A 136 12.29 2.31 3.06
CA GLN A 136 12.82 1.71 1.82
C GLN A 136 11.80 0.82 1.08
N ILE A 137 10.50 1.05 1.28
CA ILE A 137 9.41 0.33 0.60
C ILE A 137 9.27 0.87 -0.82
N THR A 138 9.22 0.00 -1.81
CA THR A 138 8.93 0.39 -3.20
C THR A 138 7.44 0.56 -3.40
N PHE A 139 7.00 1.76 -3.83
CA PHE A 139 5.60 2.00 -4.24
C PHE A 139 5.46 1.94 -5.76
N ILE A 140 4.50 1.14 -6.24
CA ILE A 140 4.10 1.09 -7.65
C ILE A 140 2.66 1.58 -7.75
N PHE A 141 2.45 2.67 -8.47
CA PHE A 141 1.14 3.27 -8.67
C PHE A 141 0.57 2.90 -10.04
N SER A 142 -0.66 2.41 -10.07
CA SER A 142 -1.50 2.38 -11.26
C SER A 142 -2.39 3.62 -11.21
N THR A 143 -2.23 4.55 -12.15
CA THR A 143 -2.99 5.81 -12.10
C THR A 143 -3.02 6.54 -13.45
N HIS A 144 -4.07 7.32 -13.66
CA HIS A 144 -4.16 8.34 -14.72
C HIS A 144 -4.09 9.78 -14.16
N ASP A 145 -3.93 9.95 -12.83
CA ASP A 145 -3.85 11.26 -12.17
C ASP A 145 -2.46 11.88 -12.33
N GLY A 146 -2.41 13.06 -12.97
CA GLY A 146 -1.17 13.84 -13.14
C GLY A 146 -0.53 14.27 -11.82
N MET A 147 -1.28 14.38 -10.71
CA MET A 147 -0.74 14.67 -9.39
C MET A 147 0.11 13.49 -8.89
N VAL A 148 -0.42 12.27 -8.96
CA VAL A 148 0.32 11.06 -8.56
C VAL A 148 1.58 10.88 -9.42
N MET A 149 1.45 11.08 -10.75
CA MET A 149 2.58 10.97 -11.68
C MET A 149 3.75 11.91 -11.32
N LYS A 150 3.49 13.08 -10.71
CA LYS A 150 4.55 14.01 -10.29
C LYS A 150 5.43 13.45 -9.17
N TYR A 151 4.89 12.58 -8.31
CA TYR A 151 5.63 11.95 -7.21
C TYR A 151 6.48 10.75 -7.63
N ALA A 152 6.18 10.15 -8.80
CA ALA A 152 6.92 9.00 -9.30
C ALA A 152 8.32 9.39 -9.82
N ARG A 153 9.36 8.65 -9.41
CA ARG A 153 10.72 8.77 -9.97
C ARG A 153 10.84 8.11 -11.35
N ARG A 154 10.08 7.04 -11.60
CA ARG A 154 9.99 6.37 -12.90
C ARG A 154 8.53 6.35 -13.34
N LEU A 155 8.27 6.78 -14.55
CA LEU A 155 6.95 6.80 -15.16
C LEU A 155 6.93 5.88 -16.37
N VAL A 156 6.13 4.83 -16.28
CA VAL A 156 5.92 3.84 -17.34
C VAL A 156 4.54 4.06 -17.92
N LYS A 157 4.43 4.35 -19.21
CA LYS A 157 3.15 4.55 -19.92
C LYS A 157 2.77 3.32 -20.72
N LEU A 158 1.57 2.83 -20.45
CA LEU A 158 0.94 1.75 -21.19
C LEU A 158 -0.19 2.31 -22.06
N LYS A 159 -0.29 1.82 -23.28
CA LYS A 159 -1.42 2.06 -24.19
C LYS A 159 -1.79 0.76 -24.89
N ASP A 160 -3.07 0.39 -24.81
CA ASP A 160 -3.61 -0.84 -25.41
C ASP A 160 -2.78 -2.10 -25.03
N GLY A 161 -2.38 -2.19 -23.75
CA GLY A 161 -1.57 -3.29 -23.22
C GLY A 161 -0.08 -3.29 -23.63
N ARG A 162 0.38 -2.24 -24.32
CA ARG A 162 1.77 -2.12 -24.77
C ARG A 162 2.49 -0.99 -24.06
N LEU A 163 3.77 -1.20 -23.76
CA LEU A 163 4.67 -0.17 -23.29
C LEU A 163 4.92 0.84 -24.41
N VAL A 164 4.59 2.11 -24.19
CA VAL A 164 4.79 3.20 -25.17
C VAL A 164 5.81 4.23 -24.71
N ASP A 165 6.09 4.30 -23.42
CA ASP A 165 7.05 5.27 -22.85
C ASP A 165 7.57 4.78 -21.50
N ASP A 166 8.85 5.07 -21.19
CA ASP A 166 9.51 4.73 -19.92
C ASP A 166 10.51 5.83 -19.57
N GLN A 167 10.16 6.67 -18.61
CA GLN A 167 10.94 7.85 -18.23
C GLN A 167 11.41 7.74 -16.78
N ILE A 168 12.71 7.97 -16.57
CA ILE A 168 13.28 8.16 -15.23
C ILE A 168 13.49 9.66 -15.03
N LYS A 169 12.87 10.20 -13.97
CA LYS A 169 13.03 11.60 -13.57
C LYS A 169 14.26 11.71 -12.67
N ASN A 170 15.22 12.52 -13.08
CA ASN A 170 16.31 12.95 -12.21
C ASN A 170 15.76 14.06 -11.29
N ASN A 171 15.43 13.71 -10.07
CA ASN A 171 15.07 14.67 -9.00
C ASN A 171 16.29 14.96 -8.16
#